data_6be670feab879321c6a816ba5b28e072
#
_entry.id   6be670feab879321c6a816ba5b28e072
#
_cell.length_a   1.000
_cell.length_b   1.000
_cell.length_c   1.000
_cell.angle_alpha   90.00
_cell.angle_beta   90.00
_cell.angle_gamma   90.00
#
_symmetry.space_group_name_H-M   'P 1'
#
loop_
_entity.id
_entity.type
_entity.pdbx_description
1 polymer ?
#
loop_
_entity_poly.entity_id
_entity_poly.type
_entity_poly.pdbx_seq_one_letter_code
_entity_poly.pdbx_strand_id
1 'polypeptide(L)'
;FMYIFIDAENSQWMMKFSMFILTVYLFFSVSRIVTYLFWLPTRKKKWMSSGIAAGSLLFIFFLYSALVTRTDYKVNELDMTFSNVPTGFDGYKIAFISDIHIGSMWNAENELKELSEIISDINPDLLVFGGDLVNIHHSELTPETLTLLSRIKGKDGSYAILGNHDTGAYINGSTPELRVKNIEMVRSKLENAGWLLLQDSTVYLKRGNDSIALTGMDYSDELLEYKHSLSSIRGYDVSKVYKTVPDNIFNITVSHLPQLWYSLCDGGYSDLTLSGHIHSMQFKLFSYSPAMLMYDEWSGLYEREKGKLYINDGIGSVGFFARVGANPEITVITLKRE
;
A
#
# COMPACT_ATOMS: atom_id res chain seq x y z
N PHE A 1 -11.70 3.82 -16.94
CA PHE A 1 -12.72 4.44 -17.83
C PHE A 1 -13.70 5.35 -17.05
N MET A 2 -14.00 5.05 -15.78
CA MET A 2 -15.01 5.78 -14.99
C MET A 2 -14.46 7.02 -14.28
N TYR A 3 -13.15 7.09 -14.01
CA TYR A 3 -12.49 8.25 -13.40
C TYR A 3 -12.42 9.51 -14.29
N ILE A 4 -12.62 9.35 -15.61
CA ILE A 4 -12.49 10.43 -16.61
C ILE A 4 -13.56 11.54 -16.47
N PHE A 5 -14.67 11.26 -15.77
CA PHE A 5 -15.82 12.16 -15.68
C PHE A 5 -16.10 12.69 -14.27
N ILE A 6 -15.23 12.38 -13.29
CA ILE A 6 -15.44 12.77 -11.89
C ILE A 6 -14.54 13.96 -11.57
N ASP A 7 -15.15 15.09 -11.24
CA ASP A 7 -14.46 16.22 -10.62
C ASP A 7 -14.08 15.82 -9.19
N ALA A 8 -12.79 15.51 -8.98
CA ALA A 8 -12.27 14.97 -7.72
C ALA A 8 -12.47 15.93 -6.53
N GLU A 9 -12.50 17.24 -6.78
CA GLU A 9 -12.70 18.24 -5.72
C GLU A 9 -14.14 18.24 -5.18
N ASN A 10 -15.12 17.96 -6.03
CA ASN A 10 -16.54 18.14 -5.69
C ASN A 10 -17.35 16.83 -5.60
N SER A 11 -16.75 15.67 -5.88
CA SER A 11 -17.51 14.45 -6.15
C SER A 11 -16.96 13.17 -5.53
N GLN A 12 -16.31 13.25 -4.36
CA GLN A 12 -15.78 12.05 -3.67
C GLN A 12 -16.87 10.97 -3.47
N TRP A 13 -18.11 11.36 -3.12
CA TRP A 13 -19.21 10.42 -2.97
C TRP A 13 -19.57 9.74 -4.29
N MET A 14 -19.50 10.45 -5.42
CA MET A 14 -19.76 9.86 -6.74
C MET A 14 -18.70 8.83 -7.11
N MET A 15 -17.43 9.08 -6.76
CA MET A 15 -16.36 8.11 -6.95
C MET A 15 -16.62 6.83 -6.13
N LYS A 16 -16.88 6.97 -4.83
CA LYS A 16 -17.21 5.84 -3.93
C LYS A 16 -18.41 5.06 -4.43
N PHE A 17 -19.48 5.75 -4.81
CA PHE A 17 -20.68 5.13 -5.36
C PHE A 17 -20.41 4.40 -6.67
N SER A 18 -19.63 4.99 -7.55
CA SER A 18 -19.23 4.39 -8.81
C SER A 18 -18.38 3.14 -8.62
N MET A 19 -17.41 3.17 -7.70
CA MET A 19 -16.62 1.99 -7.33
C MET A 19 -17.52 0.88 -6.76
N PHE A 20 -18.48 1.24 -5.92
CA PHE A 20 -19.42 0.29 -5.35
C PHE A 20 -20.28 -0.38 -6.43
N ILE A 21 -20.88 0.39 -7.33
CA ILE A 21 -21.68 -0.13 -8.45
C ILE A 21 -20.85 -1.05 -9.35
N LEU A 22 -19.63 -0.63 -9.70
CA LEU A 22 -18.71 -1.46 -10.48
C LEU A 22 -18.41 -2.79 -9.77
N THR A 23 -18.17 -2.75 -8.47
CA THR A 23 -17.91 -3.93 -7.66
C THR A 23 -19.10 -4.89 -7.67
N VAL A 24 -20.30 -4.38 -7.42
CA VAL A 24 -21.54 -5.20 -7.45
C VAL A 24 -21.76 -5.79 -8.85
N TYR A 25 -21.57 -5.00 -9.91
CA TYR A 25 -21.70 -5.47 -11.29
C TYR A 25 -20.69 -6.56 -11.62
N LEU A 26 -19.42 -6.38 -11.23
CA LEU A 26 -18.36 -7.38 -11.43
C LEU A 26 -18.72 -8.70 -10.72
N PHE A 27 -19.07 -8.63 -9.45
CA PHE A 27 -19.40 -9.80 -8.65
C PHE A 27 -20.65 -10.54 -9.16
N PHE A 28 -21.66 -9.79 -9.56
CA PHE A 28 -22.83 -10.35 -10.19
C PHE A 28 -22.52 -11.05 -11.52
N SER A 29 -21.66 -10.43 -12.33
CA SER A 29 -21.24 -10.99 -13.63
C SER A 29 -20.47 -12.31 -13.45
N VAL A 30 -19.51 -12.36 -12.52
CA VAL A 30 -18.76 -13.58 -12.19
C VAL A 30 -19.69 -14.68 -11.68
N SER A 31 -20.63 -14.34 -10.80
CA SER A 31 -21.62 -15.29 -10.26
C SER A 31 -22.52 -15.86 -11.35
N ARG A 32 -22.91 -15.03 -12.34
CA ARG A 32 -23.64 -15.50 -13.52
C ARG A 32 -22.83 -16.42 -14.41
N ILE A 33 -21.56 -16.11 -14.63
CA ILE A 33 -20.65 -17.00 -15.38
C ILE A 33 -20.62 -18.38 -14.73
N VAL A 34 -20.44 -18.46 -13.41
CA VAL A 34 -20.49 -19.73 -12.66
C VAL A 34 -21.82 -20.44 -12.90
N THR A 35 -22.96 -19.75 -12.83
CA THR A 35 -24.27 -20.33 -13.12
C THR A 35 -24.33 -20.95 -14.52
N TYR A 36 -23.83 -20.26 -15.53
CA TYR A 36 -23.80 -20.77 -16.91
C TYR A 36 -22.84 -21.94 -17.08
N LEU A 37 -21.69 -21.96 -16.43
CA LEU A 37 -20.75 -23.08 -16.48
C LEU A 37 -21.38 -24.40 -15.98
N PHE A 38 -22.27 -24.34 -14.98
CA PHE A 38 -23.03 -25.51 -14.54
C PHE A 38 -24.11 -25.94 -15.53
N TRP A 39 -24.75 -25.00 -16.20
CA TRP A 39 -25.90 -25.25 -17.10
C TRP A 39 -25.50 -25.67 -18.50
N LEU A 40 -24.54 -24.99 -19.10
CA LEU A 40 -24.16 -25.15 -20.52
C LEU A 40 -23.84 -26.58 -20.95
N PRO A 41 -23.06 -27.39 -20.16
CA PRO A 41 -22.68 -28.74 -20.59
C PRO A 41 -23.88 -29.70 -20.76
N THR A 42 -24.90 -29.53 -19.93
CA THR A 42 -26.02 -30.47 -19.86
C THR A 42 -27.33 -29.91 -20.38
N ARG A 43 -27.48 -28.59 -20.34
CA ARG A 43 -28.72 -27.81 -20.63
C ARG A 43 -29.94 -28.27 -19.83
N LYS A 44 -29.73 -29.07 -18.74
CA LYS A 44 -30.81 -29.59 -17.89
C LYS A 44 -31.15 -28.58 -16.78
N LYS A 45 -32.46 -28.42 -16.51
CA LYS A 45 -32.97 -27.50 -15.46
C LYS A 45 -32.37 -27.77 -14.07
N LYS A 46 -32.13 -29.05 -13.73
CA LYS A 46 -31.50 -29.44 -12.46
C LYS A 46 -30.10 -28.76 -12.30
N TRP A 47 -29.27 -28.79 -13.33
CA TRP A 47 -27.93 -28.21 -13.28
C TRP A 47 -27.98 -26.67 -13.29
N MET A 48 -28.97 -26.07 -13.91
CA MET A 48 -29.19 -24.63 -13.81
C MET A 48 -29.53 -24.21 -12.37
N SER A 49 -30.39 -24.96 -11.66
CA SER A 49 -30.69 -24.68 -10.25
C SER A 49 -29.44 -24.79 -9.35
N SER A 50 -28.62 -25.82 -9.58
CA SER A 50 -27.34 -25.97 -8.86
C SER A 50 -26.37 -24.82 -9.16
N GLY A 51 -26.33 -24.39 -10.43
CA GLY A 51 -25.50 -23.23 -10.83
C GLY A 51 -25.98 -21.93 -10.21
N ILE A 52 -27.31 -21.71 -10.14
CA ILE A 52 -27.87 -20.53 -9.44
C ILE A 52 -27.47 -20.54 -7.96
N ALA A 53 -27.60 -21.69 -7.29
CA ALA A 53 -27.20 -21.81 -5.88
C ALA A 53 -25.71 -21.50 -5.69
N ALA A 54 -24.82 -22.09 -6.50
CA ALA A 54 -23.38 -21.82 -6.46
C ALA A 54 -23.05 -20.35 -6.76
N GLY A 55 -23.66 -19.77 -7.79
CA GLY A 55 -23.48 -18.36 -8.14
C GLY A 55 -23.97 -17.40 -7.05
N SER A 56 -25.09 -17.74 -6.38
CA SER A 56 -25.61 -16.94 -5.27
C SER A 56 -24.68 -17.01 -4.05
N LEU A 57 -24.17 -18.17 -3.71
CA LEU A 57 -23.19 -18.33 -2.62
C LEU A 57 -21.91 -17.53 -2.90
N LEU A 58 -21.43 -17.58 -4.14
CA LEU A 58 -20.26 -16.79 -4.56
C LEU A 58 -20.53 -15.29 -4.48
N PHE A 59 -21.73 -14.84 -4.90
CA PHE A 59 -22.13 -13.44 -4.80
C PHE A 59 -22.18 -12.96 -3.34
N ILE A 60 -22.76 -13.78 -2.44
CA ILE A 60 -22.79 -13.49 -0.99
C ILE A 60 -21.36 -13.41 -0.43
N PHE A 61 -20.47 -14.31 -0.82
CA PHE A 61 -19.06 -14.28 -0.44
C PHE A 61 -18.37 -12.98 -0.89
N PHE A 62 -18.62 -12.54 -2.11
CA PHE A 62 -18.07 -11.28 -2.62
C PHE A 62 -18.66 -10.06 -1.91
N LEU A 63 -19.96 -10.07 -1.59
CA LEU A 63 -20.56 -9.00 -0.78
C LEU A 63 -19.96 -8.96 0.62
N TYR A 64 -19.70 -10.11 1.24
CA TYR A 64 -18.98 -10.18 2.50
C TYR A 64 -17.58 -9.54 2.39
N SER A 65 -16.88 -9.79 1.29
CA SER A 65 -15.56 -9.20 1.03
C SER A 65 -15.60 -7.68 0.88
N ALA A 66 -16.68 -7.12 0.34
CA ALA A 66 -16.85 -5.69 0.19
C ALA A 66 -17.30 -4.99 1.50
N LEU A 67 -18.10 -5.65 2.32
CA LEU A 67 -18.71 -5.04 3.49
C LEU A 67 -17.97 -5.34 4.81
N VAL A 68 -17.28 -6.47 4.88
CA VAL A 68 -16.62 -6.94 6.11
C VAL A 68 -15.10 -7.04 5.93
N THR A 69 -14.62 -7.90 5.01
CA THR A 69 -13.18 -8.15 4.87
C THR A 69 -12.38 -6.88 4.55
N ARG A 70 -12.97 -5.91 3.85
CA ARG A 70 -12.35 -4.65 3.48
C ARG A 70 -11.91 -3.80 4.69
N THR A 71 -12.54 -3.96 5.83
CA THR A 71 -12.22 -3.23 7.08
C THR A 71 -11.75 -4.15 8.20
N ASP A 72 -11.54 -5.43 7.94
CA ASP A 72 -11.02 -6.40 8.91
C ASP A 72 -9.48 -6.35 8.92
N TYR A 73 -8.92 -5.36 9.63
CA TYR A 73 -7.48 -5.13 9.75
C TYR A 73 -6.75 -6.33 10.34
N LYS A 74 -5.67 -6.75 9.69
CA LYS A 74 -4.77 -7.80 10.17
C LYS A 74 -3.43 -7.22 10.57
N VAL A 75 -3.01 -7.50 11.79
CA VAL A 75 -1.66 -7.21 12.26
C VAL A 75 -0.78 -8.41 11.94
N ASN A 76 0.22 -8.19 11.10
CA ASN A 76 1.20 -9.21 10.71
C ASN A 76 2.53 -8.91 11.42
N GLU A 77 2.86 -9.70 12.43
CA GLU A 77 4.06 -9.53 13.23
C GLU A 77 5.19 -10.44 12.73
N LEU A 78 6.39 -9.86 12.54
CA LEU A 78 7.55 -10.52 11.96
C LEU A 78 8.81 -10.15 12.75
N ASP A 79 9.57 -11.16 13.18
CA ASP A 79 10.96 -10.97 13.63
C ASP A 79 11.87 -11.07 12.41
N MET A 80 12.67 -10.04 12.15
CA MET A 80 13.64 -10.03 11.04
C MET A 80 15.06 -9.90 11.58
N THR A 81 15.86 -10.93 11.35
CA THR A 81 17.25 -11.02 11.84
C THR A 81 18.23 -10.54 10.79
N PHE A 82 19.20 -9.72 11.24
CA PHE A 82 20.31 -9.21 10.44
C PHE A 82 21.59 -9.18 11.27
N SER A 83 22.72 -9.49 10.65
CA SER A 83 24.03 -9.50 11.33
C SER A 83 24.58 -8.10 11.63
N ASN A 84 24.16 -7.08 10.87
CA ASN A 84 24.61 -5.69 10.97
C ASN A 84 23.64 -4.75 11.69
N VAL A 85 22.54 -5.25 12.28
CA VAL A 85 21.70 -4.44 13.17
C VAL A 85 22.50 -4.02 14.39
N PRO A 86 22.64 -2.71 14.70
CA PRO A 86 23.34 -2.25 15.91
C PRO A 86 22.64 -2.72 17.18
N THR A 87 23.39 -2.96 18.25
CA THR A 87 22.89 -3.50 19.52
C THR A 87 21.73 -2.67 20.11
N GLY A 88 21.79 -1.33 19.97
CA GLY A 88 20.73 -0.43 20.45
C GLY A 88 19.41 -0.56 19.69
N PHE A 89 19.41 -1.25 18.56
CA PHE A 89 18.22 -1.50 17.74
C PHE A 89 17.76 -2.97 17.75
N ASP A 90 18.40 -3.83 18.57
CA ASP A 90 17.85 -5.17 18.81
C ASP A 90 16.52 -5.07 19.57
N GLY A 91 15.47 -5.66 19.02
CA GLY A 91 14.09 -5.52 19.51
C GLY A 91 13.35 -4.25 19.06
N TYR A 92 13.94 -3.45 18.13
CA TYR A 92 13.32 -2.23 17.62
C TYR A 92 12.07 -2.56 16.79
N LYS A 93 10.93 -1.96 17.16
CA LYS A 93 9.63 -2.27 16.58
C LYS A 93 9.22 -1.21 15.56
N ILE A 94 9.04 -1.63 14.32
CA ILE A 94 8.62 -0.80 13.19
C ILE A 94 7.19 -1.18 12.80
N ALA A 95 6.25 -0.24 12.85
CA ALA A 95 4.95 -0.40 12.20
C ALA A 95 5.06 0.14 10.78
N PHE A 96 4.76 -0.72 9.81
CA PHE A 96 4.73 -0.38 8.40
C PHE A 96 3.30 -0.52 7.85
N ILE A 97 2.78 0.55 7.26
CA ILE A 97 1.49 0.62 6.59
C ILE A 97 1.67 1.29 5.23
N SER A 98 0.82 0.97 4.28
CA SER A 98 0.86 1.50 2.92
C SER A 98 -0.54 1.61 2.32
N ASP A 99 -0.69 2.39 1.26
CA ASP A 99 -1.85 2.35 0.39
C ASP A 99 -3.18 2.57 1.15
N ILE A 100 -3.26 3.69 1.87
CA ILE A 100 -4.45 4.03 2.67
C ILE A 100 -5.63 4.40 1.75
N HIS A 101 -5.37 5.09 0.62
CA HIS A 101 -6.40 5.49 -0.34
C HIS A 101 -7.65 6.09 0.33
N ILE A 102 -7.47 7.12 1.14
CA ILE A 102 -8.54 7.72 1.98
C ILE A 102 -9.80 8.02 1.17
N GLY A 103 -9.65 8.50 -0.06
CA GLY A 103 -10.78 8.78 -0.95
C GLY A 103 -11.66 7.58 -1.28
N SER A 104 -11.14 6.35 -1.15
CA SER A 104 -11.89 5.11 -1.37
C SER A 104 -12.57 4.58 -0.11
N MET A 105 -12.20 5.07 1.08
CA MET A 105 -12.83 4.64 2.33
C MET A 105 -14.29 5.08 2.39
N TRP A 106 -15.22 4.18 2.73
CA TRP A 106 -16.64 4.51 2.85
C TRP A 106 -16.89 5.50 3.97
N ASN A 107 -16.32 5.21 5.14
CA ASN A 107 -16.32 6.08 6.31
C ASN A 107 -14.89 6.28 6.79
N ALA A 108 -14.17 7.23 6.16
CA ALA A 108 -12.76 7.47 6.43
C ALA A 108 -12.48 7.80 7.90
N GLU A 109 -13.39 8.51 8.58
CA GLU A 109 -13.20 8.85 10.00
C GLU A 109 -13.23 7.60 10.88
N ASN A 110 -14.21 6.73 10.71
CA ASN A 110 -14.31 5.51 11.51
C ASN A 110 -13.16 4.54 11.20
N GLU A 111 -12.84 4.37 9.90
CA GLU A 111 -11.78 3.47 9.45
C GLU A 111 -10.41 3.95 9.93
N LEU A 112 -10.10 5.25 9.84
CA LEU A 112 -8.85 5.81 10.36
C LEU A 112 -8.80 5.82 11.89
N LYS A 113 -9.94 6.00 12.56
CA LYS A 113 -10.01 5.89 14.03
C LYS A 113 -9.61 4.49 14.48
N GLU A 114 -10.19 3.46 13.89
CA GLU A 114 -9.86 2.06 14.19
C GLU A 114 -8.38 1.77 13.91
N LEU A 115 -7.86 2.21 12.75
CA LEU A 115 -6.44 2.08 12.42
C LEU A 115 -5.56 2.77 13.48
N SER A 116 -5.95 3.97 13.93
CA SER A 116 -5.20 4.72 14.94
C SER A 116 -5.17 4.03 16.30
N GLU A 117 -6.28 3.39 16.70
CA GLU A 117 -6.39 2.61 17.93
C GLU A 117 -5.48 1.37 17.86
N ILE A 118 -5.49 0.63 16.76
CA ILE A 118 -4.62 -0.54 16.56
C ILE A 118 -3.13 -0.14 16.61
N ILE A 119 -2.73 0.92 15.91
CA ILE A 119 -1.32 1.40 15.94
C ILE A 119 -0.93 1.87 17.34
N SER A 120 -1.85 2.52 18.06
CA SER A 120 -1.62 2.93 19.45
C SER A 120 -1.39 1.73 20.37
N ASP A 121 -2.14 0.65 20.20
CA ASP A 121 -2.00 -0.59 20.99
C ASP A 121 -0.69 -1.31 20.67
N ILE A 122 -0.26 -1.32 19.40
CA ILE A 122 1.06 -1.83 18.97
C ILE A 122 2.18 -1.03 19.63
N ASN A 123 2.00 0.28 19.80
CA ASN A 123 2.95 1.21 20.39
C ASN A 123 4.38 1.09 19.78
N PRO A 124 4.52 1.23 18.45
CA PRO A 124 5.77 1.01 17.75
C PRO A 124 6.82 2.07 18.09
N ASP A 125 8.09 1.72 17.92
CA ASP A 125 9.17 2.68 18.02
C ASP A 125 9.20 3.61 16.81
N LEU A 126 8.94 3.08 15.62
CA LEU A 126 8.92 3.80 14.35
C LEU A 126 7.63 3.54 13.60
N LEU A 127 7.02 4.58 13.03
CA LEU A 127 5.98 4.44 12.02
C LEU A 127 6.57 4.75 10.63
N VAL A 128 6.32 3.86 9.67
CA VAL A 128 6.71 4.03 8.27
C VAL A 128 5.47 3.90 7.39
N PHE A 129 5.27 4.86 6.49
CA PHE A 129 4.19 4.87 5.51
C PHE A 129 4.73 4.75 4.09
N GLY A 130 4.26 3.75 3.36
CA GLY A 130 4.76 3.32 2.05
C GLY A 130 4.15 4.00 0.82
N GLY A 131 3.41 5.12 0.99
CA GLY A 131 2.80 5.87 -0.13
C GLY A 131 1.34 5.48 -0.42
N ASP A 132 0.74 6.21 -1.37
CA ASP A 132 -0.66 6.11 -1.77
C ASP A 132 -1.64 6.44 -0.61
N LEU A 133 -1.46 7.65 -0.06
CA LEU A 133 -2.34 8.19 0.99
C LEU A 133 -3.71 8.60 0.44
N VAL A 134 -3.71 9.33 -0.67
CA VAL A 134 -4.94 9.74 -1.35
C VAL A 134 -5.26 8.78 -2.50
N ASN A 135 -6.50 8.81 -2.98
CA ASN A 135 -6.87 8.02 -4.14
C ASN A 135 -6.71 8.81 -5.46
N ILE A 136 -6.97 10.12 -5.44
CA ILE A 136 -6.86 10.98 -6.63
C ILE A 136 -6.29 12.36 -6.30
N HIS A 137 -6.74 13.01 -5.18
CA HIS A 137 -6.53 14.43 -4.95
C HIS A 137 -6.35 14.76 -3.48
N HIS A 138 -5.51 15.78 -3.18
CA HIS A 138 -5.24 16.24 -1.82
C HIS A 138 -6.48 16.68 -1.01
N SER A 139 -7.61 17.01 -1.68
CA SER A 139 -8.86 17.40 -0.99
C SER A 139 -9.51 16.25 -0.22
N GLU A 140 -9.10 15.00 -0.47
CA GLU A 140 -9.51 13.83 0.31
C GLU A 140 -9.03 13.91 1.77
N LEU A 141 -7.95 14.67 2.01
CA LEU A 141 -7.39 14.92 3.33
C LEU A 141 -8.13 16.11 3.98
N THR A 142 -9.19 15.80 4.72
CA THR A 142 -9.98 16.79 5.49
C THR A 142 -9.35 17.08 6.85
N PRO A 143 -9.74 18.15 7.56
CA PRO A 143 -9.25 18.42 8.92
C PRO A 143 -9.49 17.24 9.89
N GLU A 144 -10.63 16.55 9.75
CA GLU A 144 -11.00 15.42 10.57
C GLU A 144 -10.08 14.23 10.32
N THR A 145 -9.84 13.87 9.05
CA THR A 145 -8.93 12.77 8.68
C THR A 145 -7.48 13.09 9.07
N LEU A 146 -7.04 14.34 8.94
CA LEU A 146 -5.70 14.76 9.38
C LEU A 146 -5.53 14.66 10.90
N THR A 147 -6.57 14.98 11.67
CA THR A 147 -6.57 14.80 13.13
C THR A 147 -6.41 13.33 13.51
N LEU A 148 -7.01 12.41 12.75
CA LEU A 148 -6.88 10.98 12.99
C LEU A 148 -5.51 10.45 12.54
N LEU A 149 -5.00 10.90 11.40
CA LEU A 149 -3.65 10.57 10.94
C LEU A 149 -2.58 11.00 11.96
N SER A 150 -2.74 12.15 12.63
CA SER A 150 -1.80 12.62 13.65
C SER A 150 -1.71 11.72 14.89
N ARG A 151 -2.69 10.84 15.10
CA ARG A 151 -2.67 9.83 16.18
C ARG A 151 -1.92 8.56 15.78
N ILE A 152 -1.75 8.32 14.48
CA ILE A 152 -1.01 7.19 13.93
C ILE A 152 0.48 7.58 13.92
N LYS A 153 1.24 7.13 14.91
CA LYS A 153 2.63 7.57 15.12
C LYS A 153 3.52 6.54 15.78
N GLY A 154 4.82 6.64 15.55
CA GLY A 154 5.87 5.95 16.28
C GLY A 154 6.53 6.86 17.34
N LYS A 155 7.17 6.27 18.34
CA LYS A 155 7.87 7.00 19.44
C LYS A 155 9.03 7.84 18.92
N ASP A 156 9.81 7.27 17.98
CA ASP A 156 11.03 7.89 17.42
C ASP A 156 10.72 8.64 16.11
N GLY A 157 9.44 8.72 15.72
CA GLY A 157 8.96 9.48 14.57
C GLY A 157 8.02 8.70 13.66
N SER A 158 7.44 9.46 12.74
CA SER A 158 6.56 8.95 11.69
C SER A 158 7.07 9.48 10.36
N TYR A 159 7.39 8.56 9.46
CA TYR A 159 7.99 8.89 8.17
C TYR A 159 7.16 8.34 7.04
N ALA A 160 7.07 9.10 5.95
CA ALA A 160 6.24 8.78 4.81
C ALA A 160 7.02 8.95 3.51
N ILE A 161 6.61 8.22 2.49
CA ILE A 161 6.93 8.50 1.09
C ILE A 161 5.64 8.75 0.32
N LEU A 162 5.74 9.23 -0.90
CA LEU A 162 4.61 9.31 -1.83
C LEU A 162 4.51 8.04 -2.69
N GLY A 163 3.27 7.72 -3.09
CA GLY A 163 2.99 6.75 -4.11
C GLY A 163 2.45 7.39 -5.40
N ASN A 164 2.10 6.58 -6.39
CA ASN A 164 1.62 7.09 -7.67
C ASN A 164 0.28 7.85 -7.58
N HIS A 165 -0.57 7.51 -6.64
CA HIS A 165 -1.85 8.18 -6.43
C HIS A 165 -1.69 9.57 -5.77
N ASP A 166 -0.61 9.77 -5.01
CA ASP A 166 -0.33 11.04 -4.34
C ASP A 166 0.18 12.12 -5.30
N THR A 167 0.67 11.72 -6.49
CA THR A 167 1.25 12.65 -7.48
C THR A 167 0.23 13.52 -8.20
N GLY A 168 -1.08 13.23 -8.09
CA GLY A 168 -2.11 13.91 -8.87
C GLY A 168 -2.18 13.48 -10.34
N ALA A 169 -1.46 12.42 -10.74
CA ALA A 169 -1.50 11.91 -12.13
C ALA A 169 -2.87 11.38 -12.55
N TYR A 170 -3.72 11.05 -11.59
CA TYR A 170 -5.10 10.54 -11.81
C TYR A 170 -6.16 11.64 -11.77
N ILE A 171 -5.79 12.91 -11.55
CA ILE A 171 -6.70 14.05 -11.64
C ILE A 171 -7.15 14.20 -13.08
N ASN A 172 -8.46 14.40 -13.29
CA ASN A 172 -8.98 14.65 -14.64
C ASN A 172 -8.38 15.95 -15.21
N GLY A 173 -7.80 15.87 -16.42
CA GLY A 173 -7.08 16.99 -17.02
C GLY A 173 -5.75 17.33 -16.31
N SER A 174 -5.12 16.34 -15.65
CA SER A 174 -3.83 16.53 -14.98
C SER A 174 -2.78 17.15 -15.89
N THR A 175 -2.16 18.21 -15.39
CA THR A 175 -1.00 18.89 -16.00
C THR A 175 0.19 18.81 -15.05
N PRO A 176 1.44 19.04 -15.51
CA PRO A 176 2.60 19.08 -14.62
C PRO A 176 2.41 20.05 -13.44
N GLU A 177 1.82 21.23 -13.69
CA GLU A 177 1.59 22.26 -12.66
C GLU A 177 0.58 21.78 -11.61
N LEU A 178 -0.52 21.11 -12.04
CA LEU A 178 -1.50 20.54 -11.12
C LEU A 178 -0.89 19.42 -10.28
N ARG A 179 -0.01 18.60 -10.88
CA ARG A 179 0.72 17.55 -10.13
C ARG A 179 1.63 18.13 -9.07
N VAL A 180 2.46 19.12 -9.41
CA VAL A 180 3.33 19.81 -8.44
C VAL A 180 2.50 20.37 -7.29
N LYS A 181 1.40 21.06 -7.59
CA LYS A 181 0.50 21.62 -6.57
C LYS A 181 -0.09 20.53 -5.69
N ASN A 182 -0.54 19.40 -6.27
CA ASN A 182 -1.10 18.29 -5.50
C ASN A 182 -0.07 17.68 -4.54
N ILE A 183 1.15 17.44 -5.02
CA ILE A 183 2.26 16.91 -4.21
C ILE A 183 2.58 17.87 -3.04
N GLU A 184 2.70 19.18 -3.30
CA GLU A 184 2.97 20.18 -2.27
C GLU A 184 1.86 20.21 -1.21
N MET A 185 0.61 20.10 -1.62
CA MET A 185 -0.54 20.07 -0.70
C MET A 185 -0.60 18.78 0.12
N VAL A 186 -0.32 17.60 -0.49
CA VAL A 186 -0.24 16.32 0.25
C VAL A 186 0.91 16.40 1.26
N ARG A 187 2.10 16.89 0.85
CA ARG A 187 3.26 17.09 1.73
C ARG A 187 2.90 17.95 2.94
N SER A 188 2.39 19.18 2.69
CA SER A 188 2.04 20.10 3.76
C SER A 188 1.03 19.51 4.74
N LYS A 189 0.06 18.75 4.25
CA LYS A 189 -0.94 18.08 5.09
C LYS A 189 -0.35 16.94 5.91
N LEU A 190 0.56 16.13 5.34
CA LEU A 190 1.29 15.10 6.07
C LEU A 190 2.17 15.69 7.18
N GLU A 191 2.94 16.73 6.87
CA GLU A 191 3.78 17.44 7.85
C GLU A 191 2.94 18.03 8.99
N ASN A 192 1.78 18.61 8.68
CA ASN A 192 0.83 19.10 9.69
C ASN A 192 0.24 17.96 10.56
N ALA A 193 0.14 16.74 10.04
CA ALA A 193 -0.22 15.56 10.80
C ALA A 193 0.96 14.96 11.60
N GLY A 194 2.17 15.54 11.49
CA GLY A 194 3.38 15.09 12.18
C GLY A 194 4.11 13.94 11.48
N TRP A 195 3.85 13.71 10.19
CA TRP A 195 4.56 12.73 9.39
C TRP A 195 5.60 13.43 8.51
N LEU A 196 6.87 13.08 8.68
CA LEU A 196 7.95 13.65 7.87
C LEU A 196 8.03 12.94 6.51
N LEU A 197 7.85 13.69 5.43
CA LEU A 197 7.95 13.16 4.08
C LEU A 197 9.41 13.04 3.66
N LEU A 198 9.80 11.82 3.26
CA LEU A 198 11.12 11.54 2.68
C LEU A 198 10.98 11.49 1.15
N GLN A 199 11.77 12.32 0.46
CA GLN A 199 11.85 12.36 -1.01
C GLN A 199 13.32 12.32 -1.39
N ASP A 200 13.78 11.17 -1.89
CA ASP A 200 15.17 10.87 -2.19
C ASP A 200 16.12 11.35 -1.09
N SER A 201 15.71 11.09 0.16
CA SER A 201 16.38 11.60 1.34
C SER A 201 16.48 10.55 2.44
N THR A 202 17.50 10.73 3.29
CA THR A 202 17.83 9.82 4.38
C THR A 202 17.79 10.56 5.71
N VAL A 203 17.19 9.94 6.71
CA VAL A 203 17.27 10.35 8.11
C VAL A 203 18.00 9.29 8.91
N TYR A 204 18.66 9.73 9.98
CA TYR A 204 19.40 8.84 10.87
C TYR A 204 18.71 8.76 12.23
N LEU A 205 18.19 7.58 12.54
CA LEU A 205 17.59 7.27 13.83
C LEU A 205 18.72 6.90 14.82
N LYS A 206 18.67 7.44 16.02
CA LYS A 206 19.74 7.28 17.02
C LYS A 206 19.22 6.65 18.30
N ARG A 207 19.95 5.65 18.83
CA ARG A 207 19.74 5.07 20.15
C ARG A 207 21.07 4.91 20.87
N GLY A 208 21.32 5.76 21.87
CA GLY A 208 22.65 5.86 22.50
C GLY A 208 23.72 6.26 21.51
N ASN A 209 24.73 5.40 21.34
CA ASN A 209 25.81 5.59 20.37
C ASN A 209 25.53 4.94 19.01
N ASP A 210 24.46 4.18 18.90
CA ASP A 210 24.09 3.47 17.68
C ASP A 210 23.19 4.30 16.79
N SER A 211 23.26 4.07 15.49
CA SER A 211 22.38 4.68 14.51
C SER A 211 22.05 3.72 13.37
N ILE A 212 20.85 3.87 12.81
CA ILE A 212 20.42 3.25 11.57
C ILE A 212 19.95 4.33 10.59
N ALA A 213 19.99 4.04 9.30
CA ALA A 213 19.46 4.93 8.27
C ALA A 213 18.05 4.51 7.88
N LEU A 214 17.20 5.49 7.61
CA LEU A 214 15.91 5.34 6.96
C LEU A 214 15.90 6.21 5.73
N THR A 215 15.86 5.60 4.55
CA THR A 215 15.91 6.27 3.25
C THR A 215 14.56 6.14 2.56
N GLY A 216 13.96 7.27 2.16
CA GLY A 216 12.73 7.29 1.35
C GLY A 216 13.04 7.58 -0.11
N MET A 217 12.54 6.71 -1.00
CA MET A 217 12.60 6.90 -2.45
C MET A 217 11.39 7.72 -2.90
N ASP A 218 11.64 8.80 -3.66
CA ASP A 218 10.55 9.60 -4.20
C ASP A 218 9.87 8.89 -5.39
N TYR A 219 8.57 9.11 -5.53
CA TYR A 219 7.82 8.68 -6.70
C TYR A 219 7.87 9.80 -7.76
N SER A 220 8.94 9.84 -8.54
CA SER A 220 9.21 10.90 -9.52
C SER A 220 8.45 10.71 -10.84
N ASP A 221 8.35 11.78 -11.64
CA ASP A 221 7.82 11.74 -13.00
C ASP A 221 8.63 10.78 -13.89
N GLU A 222 9.93 10.63 -13.64
CA GLU A 222 10.80 9.68 -14.32
C GLU A 222 10.33 8.24 -14.07
N LEU A 223 9.97 7.89 -12.83
CA LEU A 223 9.40 6.57 -12.51
C LEU A 223 8.01 6.38 -13.14
N LEU A 224 7.22 7.44 -13.30
CA LEU A 224 5.94 7.37 -14.02
C LEU A 224 6.10 6.97 -15.50
N GLU A 225 7.17 7.42 -16.16
CA GLU A 225 7.48 7.03 -17.54
C GLU A 225 7.85 5.53 -17.66
N TYR A 226 8.50 4.96 -16.64
CA TYR A 226 8.83 3.53 -16.58
C TYR A 226 7.62 2.62 -16.29
N LYS A 227 6.47 3.17 -15.92
CA LYS A 227 5.25 2.43 -15.53
C LYS A 227 4.78 1.40 -16.58
N HIS A 228 5.16 1.57 -17.84
CA HIS A 228 4.72 0.70 -18.94
C HIS A 228 5.60 -0.56 -19.14
N SER A 229 6.71 -0.68 -18.39
CA SER A 229 7.59 -1.85 -18.46
C SER A 229 8.21 -2.18 -17.11
N LEU A 230 7.73 -3.25 -16.48
CA LEU A 230 8.26 -3.75 -15.20
C LEU A 230 9.78 -4.02 -15.26
N SER A 231 10.29 -4.44 -16.44
CA SER A 231 11.71 -4.69 -16.64
C SER A 231 12.56 -3.42 -16.70
N SER A 232 12.00 -2.28 -17.11
CA SER A 232 12.74 -1.01 -17.18
C SER A 232 12.93 -0.39 -15.79
N ILE A 233 11.96 -0.53 -14.89
CA ILE A 233 12.07 -0.04 -13.49
C ILE A 233 13.26 -0.71 -12.78
N ARG A 234 13.53 -1.99 -13.05
CA ARG A 234 14.69 -2.71 -12.50
C ARG A 234 16.06 -2.11 -12.88
N GLY A 235 16.12 -1.34 -13.95
CA GLY A 235 17.33 -0.64 -14.39
C GLY A 235 17.43 0.81 -13.93
N TYR A 236 16.50 1.28 -13.08
CA TYR A 236 16.53 2.64 -12.55
C TYR A 236 17.76 2.85 -11.66
N ASP A 237 18.48 3.95 -11.88
CA ASP A 237 19.68 4.28 -11.11
C ASP A 237 19.34 4.89 -9.75
N VAL A 238 19.28 4.04 -8.75
CA VAL A 238 19.04 4.42 -7.35
C VAL A 238 20.26 5.01 -6.67
N SER A 239 21.48 4.90 -7.25
CA SER A 239 22.74 5.29 -6.60
C SER A 239 22.78 6.77 -6.21
N LYS A 240 22.05 7.60 -6.91
CA LYS A 240 21.98 9.05 -6.64
C LYS A 240 21.49 9.38 -5.24
N VAL A 241 20.55 8.58 -4.71
CA VAL A 241 19.93 8.76 -3.39
C VAL A 241 20.93 8.41 -2.27
N TYR A 242 21.84 7.48 -2.54
CA TYR A 242 22.75 6.91 -1.53
C TYR A 242 24.13 7.56 -1.48
N LYS A 243 24.41 8.60 -2.27
CA LYS A 243 25.74 9.24 -2.32
C LYS A 243 26.28 9.70 -0.98
N THR A 244 25.41 10.00 -0.03
CA THR A 244 25.77 10.51 1.30
C THR A 244 25.47 9.53 2.41
N VAL A 245 24.98 8.34 2.08
CA VAL A 245 24.70 7.27 3.06
C VAL A 245 25.95 6.45 3.25
N PRO A 246 26.47 6.26 4.48
CA PRO A 246 27.64 5.42 4.72
C PRO A 246 27.37 3.94 4.37
N ASP A 247 28.34 3.29 3.71
CA ASP A 247 28.21 1.89 3.25
C ASP A 247 28.04 0.86 4.37
N ASN A 248 28.44 1.19 5.59
CA ASN A 248 28.43 0.29 6.75
C ASN A 248 27.30 0.54 7.75
N ILE A 249 26.36 1.38 7.41
CA ILE A 249 25.18 1.64 8.26
C ILE A 249 24.04 0.68 7.88
N PHE A 250 23.36 0.13 8.90
CA PHE A 250 22.11 -0.60 8.63
C PHE A 250 21.08 0.35 8.03
N ASN A 251 20.61 0.05 6.82
CA ASN A 251 19.73 0.94 6.07
C ASN A 251 18.38 0.30 5.74
N ILE A 252 17.32 0.94 6.18
CA ILE A 252 15.94 0.64 5.79
C ILE A 252 15.57 1.58 4.66
N THR A 253 15.19 1.03 3.52
CA THR A 253 14.68 1.82 2.39
C THR A 253 13.18 1.66 2.27
N VAL A 254 12.48 2.77 2.08
CA VAL A 254 11.06 2.78 1.77
C VAL A 254 10.90 3.17 0.30
N SER A 255 10.31 2.29 -0.49
CA SER A 255 10.02 2.50 -1.90
C SER A 255 8.61 2.05 -2.21
N HIS A 256 7.77 2.92 -2.78
CA HIS A 256 6.40 2.55 -3.12
C HIS A 256 6.38 1.37 -4.11
N LEU A 257 7.29 1.37 -5.10
CA LEU A 257 7.42 0.32 -6.11
C LEU A 257 8.38 -0.78 -5.66
N PRO A 258 7.92 -2.02 -5.45
CA PRO A 258 8.78 -3.13 -5.04
C PRO A 258 9.85 -3.50 -6.09
N GLN A 259 9.63 -3.17 -7.37
CA GLN A 259 10.57 -3.47 -8.46
C GLN A 259 11.93 -2.77 -8.31
N LEU A 260 12.00 -1.64 -7.57
CA LEU A 260 13.26 -0.95 -7.27
C LEU A 260 14.18 -1.77 -6.36
N TRP A 261 13.64 -2.74 -5.61
CA TRP A 261 14.41 -3.61 -4.73
C TRP A 261 15.57 -4.33 -5.44
N TYR A 262 15.40 -4.69 -6.72
CA TYR A 262 16.48 -5.31 -7.48
C TYR A 262 17.71 -4.41 -7.55
N SER A 263 17.54 -3.15 -7.95
CA SER A 263 18.64 -2.17 -8.01
C SER A 263 19.22 -1.85 -6.63
N LEU A 264 18.35 -1.77 -5.60
CA LEU A 264 18.76 -1.54 -4.22
C LEU A 264 19.60 -2.70 -3.67
N CYS A 265 19.16 -3.92 -3.88
CA CYS A 265 19.83 -5.14 -3.43
C CYS A 265 21.16 -5.37 -4.19
N ASP A 266 21.14 -5.25 -5.52
CA ASP A 266 22.34 -5.47 -6.35
C ASP A 266 23.43 -4.44 -6.04
N GLY A 267 23.04 -3.19 -5.74
CA GLY A 267 23.94 -2.12 -5.31
C GLY A 267 24.38 -2.22 -3.86
N GLY A 268 23.76 -3.08 -3.04
CA GLY A 268 24.03 -3.18 -1.60
C GLY A 268 23.60 -1.94 -0.81
N TYR A 269 22.58 -1.20 -1.31
CA TYR A 269 22.13 0.05 -0.71
C TYR A 269 21.14 -0.12 0.44
N SER A 270 20.46 -1.26 0.53
CA SER A 270 19.38 -1.48 1.48
C SER A 270 19.44 -2.88 2.10
N ASP A 271 19.48 -2.95 3.42
CA ASP A 271 19.37 -4.20 4.17
C ASP A 271 17.92 -4.68 4.23
N LEU A 272 16.97 -3.73 4.38
CA LEU A 272 15.53 -3.98 4.40
C LEU A 272 14.81 -2.96 3.53
N THR A 273 14.12 -3.43 2.50
CA THR A 273 13.24 -2.60 1.66
C THR A 273 11.78 -2.84 2.04
N LEU A 274 11.05 -1.76 2.25
CA LEU A 274 9.61 -1.75 2.55
C LEU A 274 8.84 -1.17 1.37
N SER A 275 7.85 -1.91 0.85
CA SER A 275 7.08 -1.49 -0.33
C SER A 275 5.59 -1.76 -0.19
N GLY A 276 4.78 -1.02 -0.97
CA GLY A 276 3.33 -1.22 -1.12
C GLY A 276 2.94 -1.49 -2.56
N HIS A 277 1.99 -0.68 -3.09
CA HIS A 277 1.58 -0.56 -4.49
C HIS A 277 0.73 -1.70 -5.07
N ILE A 278 1.05 -2.96 -4.76
CA ILE A 278 0.47 -4.12 -5.47
C ILE A 278 -0.86 -4.56 -4.86
N HIS A 279 -1.04 -4.38 -3.54
CA HIS A 279 -2.24 -4.76 -2.76
C HIS A 279 -2.65 -6.24 -2.92
N SER A 280 -1.77 -7.15 -3.36
CA SER A 280 -2.16 -8.47 -3.86
C SER A 280 -3.29 -8.39 -4.91
N MET A 281 -3.40 -7.27 -5.65
CA MET A 281 -4.56 -6.92 -6.49
C MET A 281 -5.90 -7.05 -5.75
N GLN A 282 -5.91 -6.84 -4.43
CA GLN A 282 -7.06 -6.96 -3.52
C GLN A 282 -7.75 -8.34 -3.54
N PHE A 283 -7.08 -9.34 -4.08
CA PHE A 283 -7.58 -10.71 -4.20
C PHE A 283 -6.48 -11.70 -3.80
N LYS A 284 -6.68 -12.42 -2.70
CA LYS A 284 -5.74 -13.41 -2.17
C LYS A 284 -6.52 -14.57 -1.55
N LEU A 285 -6.60 -15.67 -2.26
CA LEU A 285 -7.22 -16.89 -1.75
C LEU A 285 -6.15 -17.94 -1.50
N PHE A 286 -6.00 -18.33 -0.25
CA PHE A 286 -4.88 -19.16 0.22
C PHE A 286 -3.55 -18.45 -0.09
N SER A 287 -2.73 -19.01 -0.98
CA SER A 287 -1.45 -18.42 -1.42
C SER A 287 -1.50 -17.92 -2.86
N TYR A 288 -2.70 -17.74 -3.43
CA TYR A 288 -2.86 -17.35 -4.83
C TYR A 288 -3.48 -15.96 -4.96
N SER A 289 -2.88 -15.15 -5.84
CA SER A 289 -3.38 -13.84 -6.25
C SER A 289 -3.22 -13.67 -7.76
N PRO A 290 -4.10 -12.93 -8.45
CA PRO A 290 -3.86 -12.52 -9.83
C PRO A 290 -2.54 -11.76 -10.02
N ALA A 291 -2.04 -11.10 -8.95
CA ALA A 291 -0.76 -10.40 -8.97
C ALA A 291 0.41 -11.30 -9.40
N MET A 292 0.38 -12.60 -9.09
CA MET A 292 1.38 -13.60 -9.49
C MET A 292 1.57 -13.70 -11.03
N LEU A 293 0.58 -13.29 -11.79
CA LEU A 293 0.66 -13.32 -13.25
C LEU A 293 1.41 -12.12 -13.83
N MET A 294 1.63 -11.07 -13.02
CA MET A 294 2.19 -9.80 -13.44
C MET A 294 3.48 -9.44 -12.71
N TYR A 295 3.67 -9.95 -11.49
CA TYR A 295 4.77 -9.59 -10.59
C TYR A 295 5.45 -10.83 -10.05
N ASP A 296 6.77 -10.84 -10.04
CA ASP A 296 7.56 -11.90 -9.41
C ASP A 296 7.48 -11.79 -7.88
N GLU A 297 7.58 -10.55 -7.35
CA GLU A 297 7.35 -10.21 -5.95
C GLU A 297 6.04 -9.39 -5.87
N TRP A 298 5.09 -9.83 -5.02
CA TRP A 298 3.77 -9.20 -4.98
C TRP A 298 3.14 -9.07 -3.57
N SER A 299 3.62 -9.80 -2.56
CA SER A 299 3.12 -9.74 -1.18
C SER A 299 4.04 -10.46 -0.20
N GLY A 300 4.24 -9.91 0.99
CA GLY A 300 5.01 -10.52 2.07
C GLY A 300 6.52 -10.39 1.92
N LEU A 301 7.25 -11.33 2.55
CA LEU A 301 8.70 -11.28 2.67
C LEU A 301 9.40 -12.02 1.51
N TYR A 302 10.40 -11.35 0.94
CA TYR A 302 11.35 -11.90 -0.02
C TYR A 302 12.77 -11.64 0.46
N GLU A 303 13.68 -12.58 0.20
CA GLU A 303 15.07 -12.50 0.64
C GLU A 303 16.03 -12.78 -0.51
N ARG A 304 17.11 -12.01 -0.58
CA ARG A 304 18.28 -12.22 -1.43
C ARG A 304 19.53 -12.10 -0.56
N GLU A 305 20.67 -12.50 -1.11
CA GLU A 305 21.96 -12.49 -0.42
C GLU A 305 22.29 -11.16 0.29
N LYS A 306 21.92 -10.04 -0.32
CA LYS A 306 22.29 -8.69 0.15
C LYS A 306 21.16 -7.89 0.77
N GLY A 307 19.97 -8.43 0.90
CA GLY A 307 18.88 -7.67 1.49
C GLY A 307 17.52 -8.37 1.44
N LYS A 308 16.58 -7.86 2.22
CA LYS A 308 15.21 -8.34 2.33
C LYS A 308 14.24 -7.31 1.75
N LEU A 309 13.15 -7.79 1.18
CA LEU A 309 12.01 -6.97 0.74
C LEU A 309 10.77 -7.43 1.49
N TYR A 310 10.01 -6.48 2.01
CA TYR A 310 8.66 -6.74 2.49
C TYR A 310 7.64 -5.91 1.69
N ILE A 311 6.63 -6.57 1.14
CA ILE A 311 5.54 -5.94 0.40
C ILE A 311 4.27 -6.04 1.22
N ASN A 312 3.77 -4.89 1.67
CA ASN A 312 2.53 -4.76 2.42
C ASN A 312 1.32 -4.83 1.48
N ASP A 313 0.27 -5.54 1.90
CA ASP A 313 -0.96 -5.69 1.09
C ASP A 313 -1.86 -4.43 1.11
N GLY A 314 -1.43 -3.36 1.81
CA GLY A 314 -2.13 -2.08 1.86
C GLY A 314 -3.34 -2.05 2.80
N ILE A 315 -3.76 -0.84 3.15
CA ILE A 315 -4.90 -0.57 4.06
C ILE A 315 -6.21 -0.38 3.28
N GLY A 316 -6.21 0.48 2.27
CA GLY A 316 -7.40 0.90 1.53
C GLY A 316 -7.79 0.00 0.37
N SER A 317 -8.49 0.56 -0.60
CA SER A 317 -8.90 -0.14 -1.81
C SER A 317 -8.78 0.79 -3.02
N VAL A 318 -8.41 0.25 -4.17
CA VAL A 318 -8.30 0.98 -5.43
C VAL A 318 -9.00 0.22 -6.55
N GLY A 319 -9.67 0.94 -7.46
CA GLY A 319 -10.37 0.36 -8.60
C GLY A 319 -11.72 -0.26 -8.27
N PHE A 320 -11.80 -1.23 -7.36
CA PHE A 320 -13.05 -1.83 -6.89
C PHE A 320 -13.12 -1.87 -5.36
N PHE A 321 -14.34 -1.83 -4.84
CA PHE A 321 -14.64 -1.63 -3.42
C PHE A 321 -14.78 -2.96 -2.68
N ALA A 322 -13.72 -3.77 -2.68
CA ALA A 322 -13.68 -5.04 -1.95
C ALA A 322 -12.24 -5.55 -1.76
N ARG A 323 -12.04 -6.37 -0.74
CA ARG A 323 -10.82 -7.14 -0.50
C ARG A 323 -11.18 -8.61 -0.31
N VAL A 324 -10.90 -9.42 -1.31
CA VAL A 324 -11.26 -10.84 -1.35
C VAL A 324 -10.12 -11.65 -0.77
N GLY A 325 -10.12 -11.87 0.53
CA GLY A 325 -9.06 -12.61 1.24
C GLY A 325 -7.71 -11.88 1.35
N ALA A 326 -7.58 -10.70 0.75
CA ALA A 326 -6.46 -9.78 0.93
C ALA A 326 -6.87 -8.72 1.95
N ASN A 327 -6.92 -9.08 3.22
CA ASN A 327 -7.30 -8.18 4.29
C ASN A 327 -6.40 -6.93 4.35
N PRO A 328 -6.90 -5.78 4.83
CA PRO A 328 -6.05 -4.64 5.15
C PRO A 328 -4.94 -5.04 6.11
N GLU A 329 -3.70 -4.67 5.81
CA GLU A 329 -2.53 -5.16 6.54
C GLU A 329 -1.79 -4.04 7.27
N ILE A 330 -1.55 -4.26 8.57
CA ILE A 330 -0.61 -3.52 9.40
C ILE A 330 0.57 -4.45 9.65
N THR A 331 1.75 -4.15 9.11
CA THR A 331 2.94 -4.97 9.32
C THR A 331 3.72 -4.45 10.53
N VAL A 332 4.10 -5.33 11.42
CA VAL A 332 4.95 -5.02 12.59
C VAL A 332 6.24 -5.81 12.47
N ILE A 333 7.33 -5.11 12.18
CA ILE A 333 8.66 -5.71 12.06
C ILE A 333 9.45 -5.44 13.33
N THR A 334 9.90 -6.50 13.98
CA THR A 334 10.87 -6.40 15.07
C THR A 334 12.26 -6.72 14.53
N LEU A 335 13.16 -5.73 14.57
CA LEU A 335 14.56 -5.97 14.20
C LEU A 335 15.22 -6.87 15.23
N LYS A 336 15.96 -7.86 14.76
CA LYS A 336 16.75 -8.77 15.58
C LYS A 336 18.20 -8.77 15.13
N ARG A 337 19.09 -8.72 16.07
CA ARG A 337 20.52 -8.92 15.84
C ARG A 337 20.84 -10.42 15.93
N GLU A 338 21.67 -10.94 14.98
CA GLU A 338 22.27 -12.28 15.08
C GLU A 338 23.19 -12.40 16.30
#